data_c0ef2287f230915071c90b9157af60c9
#
_entry.id   c0ef2287f230915071c90b9157af60c9
#
_cell.length_a   1.000
_cell.length_b   1.000
_cell.length_c   1.000
_cell.angle_alpha   90.00
_cell.angle_beta   90.00
_cell.angle_gamma   90.00
#
_symmetry.space_group_name_H-M   'P 1'
#
loop_
_entity.id
_entity.type
_entity.pdbx_description
1 polymer ?
#
loop_
_entity_poly.entity_id
_entity_poly.type
_entity_poly.pdbx_seq_one_letter_code
_entity_poly.pdbx_strand_id
1 'polypeptide(L)'
;TLYRMLEDNVPTKEEFLQQKMENGQTLGFDGRVVDTRFGLKLEKDLADKQIKIVYGKDLADEVWTDRPALPCHPVLVPDEALFGQNVSEKLAAVRKDMAAHGASGLFLSKLDDLMWLLNIRGADVECNPVALSYAYLTQDECHFFLQDGEVTDVLKAHAAKYHITLHPYEEAAEWMESCTITGSVMCDEGNVSYAFYKILENRAEVIDAANPTELLKAVKN
;
A
#
# COMPACT_ATOMS: atom_id res chain seq x y z
N THR A 1 -25.80 15.86 10.56
CA THR A 1 -26.04 14.98 11.72
C THR A 1 -24.74 14.29 12.10
N LEU A 2 -24.41 14.29 13.37
CA LEU A 2 -23.26 13.58 13.92
C LEU A 2 -23.74 12.30 14.56
N TYR A 3 -23.00 11.21 14.34
CA TYR A 3 -23.23 9.92 14.97
C TYR A 3 -22.00 9.52 15.79
N ARG A 4 -22.22 8.91 16.95
CA ARG A 4 -21.16 8.20 17.66
C ARG A 4 -21.07 6.79 17.09
N MET A 5 -19.86 6.42 16.66
CA MET A 5 -19.62 5.07 16.18
C MET A 5 -19.58 4.08 17.35
N LEU A 6 -19.97 2.83 17.07
CA LEU A 6 -19.96 1.72 18.03
C LEU A 6 -20.90 1.86 19.23
N GLU A 7 -21.97 2.68 19.13
CA GLU A 7 -23.06 2.70 20.10
C GLU A 7 -24.26 1.91 19.58
N ASP A 8 -25.04 1.32 20.49
CA ASP A 8 -26.26 0.60 20.14
C ASP A 8 -27.24 1.50 19.39
N ASN A 9 -27.85 0.99 18.34
CA ASN A 9 -28.79 1.69 17.44
C ASN A 9 -28.19 2.84 16.62
N VAL A 10 -26.86 2.97 16.58
CA VAL A 10 -26.19 3.88 15.65
C VAL A 10 -25.76 3.08 14.42
N PRO A 11 -26.15 3.50 13.19
CA PRO A 11 -25.78 2.76 11.99
C PRO A 11 -24.25 2.80 11.75
N THR A 12 -23.69 1.73 11.25
CA THR A 12 -22.32 1.75 10.68
C THR A 12 -22.26 2.68 9.47
N LYS A 13 -21.07 2.99 8.99
CA LYS A 13 -20.89 3.80 7.78
C LYS A 13 -21.60 3.18 6.57
N GLU A 14 -21.48 1.89 6.42
CA GLU A 14 -22.10 1.11 5.36
C GLU A 14 -23.61 1.11 5.44
N GLU A 15 -24.17 0.83 6.60
CA GLU A 15 -25.62 0.87 6.84
C GLU A 15 -26.19 2.26 6.60
N PHE A 16 -25.47 3.32 7.02
CA PHE A 16 -25.87 4.69 6.75
C PHE A 16 -25.91 4.97 5.24
N LEU A 17 -24.88 4.58 4.49
CA LEU A 17 -24.86 4.75 3.03
C LEU A 17 -25.98 3.96 2.35
N GLN A 18 -26.19 2.70 2.76
CA GLN A 18 -27.31 1.90 2.25
C GLN A 18 -28.67 2.54 2.51
N GLN A 19 -28.87 3.12 3.68
CA GLN A 19 -30.15 3.77 4.03
C GLN A 19 -30.38 5.11 3.30
N LYS A 20 -29.32 5.88 3.08
CA LYS A 20 -29.41 7.27 2.62
C LYS A 20 -29.22 7.45 1.14
N MET A 21 -28.49 6.59 0.47
CA MET A 21 -28.26 6.69 -0.96
C MET A 21 -29.49 6.20 -1.75
N GLU A 22 -29.82 6.92 -2.80
CA GLU A 22 -30.90 6.61 -3.72
C GLU A 22 -30.38 5.94 -5.00
N ASN A 23 -31.23 5.21 -5.69
CA ASN A 23 -30.85 4.49 -6.90
C ASN A 23 -30.21 5.41 -7.95
N GLY A 24 -29.09 4.95 -8.51
CA GLY A 24 -28.37 5.66 -9.58
C GLY A 24 -27.53 6.85 -9.13
N GLN A 25 -27.44 7.12 -7.84
CA GLN A 25 -26.53 8.15 -7.33
C GLN A 25 -25.07 7.74 -7.47
N THR A 26 -24.17 8.71 -7.24
CA THR A 26 -22.72 8.49 -7.25
C THR A 26 -22.16 8.66 -5.85
N LEU A 27 -21.36 7.69 -5.39
CA LEU A 27 -20.55 7.78 -4.18
C LEU A 27 -19.11 8.12 -4.58
N GLY A 28 -18.60 9.25 -4.10
CA GLY A 28 -17.22 9.68 -4.36
C GLY A 28 -16.36 9.66 -3.10
N PHE A 29 -15.13 9.16 -3.23
CA PHE A 29 -14.09 9.23 -2.19
C PHE A 29 -12.69 9.16 -2.80
N ASP A 30 -11.67 9.53 -2.04
CA ASP A 30 -10.28 9.30 -2.44
C ASP A 30 -9.89 7.84 -2.17
N GLY A 31 -9.75 7.07 -3.24
CA GLY A 31 -9.39 5.65 -3.16
C GLY A 31 -7.99 5.37 -2.60
N ARG A 32 -7.12 6.38 -2.51
CA ARG A 32 -5.77 6.24 -1.94
C ARG A 32 -5.79 6.11 -0.41
N VAL A 33 -6.85 6.62 0.25
CA VAL A 33 -7.01 6.64 1.71
C VAL A 33 -8.13 5.73 2.23
N VAL A 34 -8.70 4.94 1.35
CA VAL A 34 -9.70 3.92 1.69
C VAL A 34 -9.07 2.54 1.48
N ASP A 35 -9.15 1.67 2.48
CA ASP A 35 -8.66 0.30 2.33
C ASP A 35 -9.53 -0.52 1.36
N THR A 36 -8.93 -1.54 0.77
CA THR A 36 -9.57 -2.35 -0.27
C THR A 36 -10.81 -3.07 0.26
N ARG A 37 -10.74 -3.68 1.45
CA ARG A 37 -11.85 -4.47 2.02
C ARG A 37 -13.09 -3.59 2.20
N PHE A 38 -12.91 -2.37 2.70
CA PHE A 38 -14.01 -1.41 2.83
C PHE A 38 -14.54 -0.97 1.47
N GLY A 39 -13.65 -0.67 0.50
CA GLY A 39 -14.06 -0.28 -0.85
C GLY A 39 -14.87 -1.38 -1.57
N LEU A 40 -14.39 -2.63 -1.55
CA LEU A 40 -15.08 -3.78 -2.13
C LEU A 40 -16.41 -4.08 -1.41
N LYS A 41 -16.45 -3.91 -0.09
CA LYS A 41 -17.68 -4.02 0.68
C LYS A 41 -18.72 -2.99 0.23
N LEU A 42 -18.31 -1.74 -0.01
CA LEU A 42 -19.20 -0.70 -0.53
C LEU A 42 -19.73 -1.04 -1.93
N GLU A 43 -18.88 -1.54 -2.84
CA GLU A 43 -19.34 -2.01 -4.16
C GLU A 43 -20.44 -3.05 -4.03
N LYS A 44 -20.21 -4.07 -3.19
CA LYS A 44 -21.17 -5.14 -2.96
C LYS A 44 -22.47 -4.65 -2.31
N ASP A 45 -22.36 -3.88 -1.23
CA ASP A 45 -23.49 -3.46 -0.41
C ASP A 45 -24.39 -2.44 -1.11
N LEU A 46 -23.88 -1.73 -2.12
CA LEU A 46 -24.60 -0.70 -2.87
C LEU A 46 -24.98 -1.14 -4.31
N ALA A 47 -24.63 -2.37 -4.70
CA ALA A 47 -24.85 -2.87 -6.06
C ALA A 47 -26.34 -2.86 -6.45
N ASP A 48 -27.24 -3.27 -5.57
CA ASP A 48 -28.70 -3.34 -5.82
C ASP A 48 -29.29 -1.97 -6.12
N LYS A 49 -28.66 -0.90 -5.66
CA LYS A 49 -29.08 0.49 -5.91
C LYS A 49 -28.40 1.10 -7.14
N GLN A 50 -27.60 0.34 -7.86
CA GLN A 50 -26.87 0.83 -9.04
C GLN A 50 -26.03 2.09 -8.73
N ILE A 51 -25.44 2.15 -7.54
CA ILE A 51 -24.59 3.27 -7.13
C ILE A 51 -23.28 3.22 -7.92
N LYS A 52 -22.92 4.34 -8.55
CA LYS A 52 -21.62 4.49 -9.19
C LYS A 52 -20.58 4.89 -8.15
N ILE A 53 -19.51 4.12 -8.01
CA ILE A 53 -18.36 4.49 -7.17
C ILE A 53 -17.32 5.22 -8.01
N VAL A 54 -16.86 6.40 -7.53
CA VAL A 54 -15.81 7.22 -8.12
C VAL A 54 -14.74 7.44 -7.05
N TYR A 55 -13.51 6.98 -7.31
CA TYR A 55 -12.45 6.93 -6.30
C TYR A 55 -11.13 7.59 -6.73
N GLY A 56 -11.11 8.24 -7.89
CA GLY A 56 -9.90 8.87 -8.45
C GLY A 56 -9.73 10.35 -8.08
N LYS A 57 -10.47 10.87 -7.08
CA LYS A 57 -10.45 12.30 -6.76
C LYS A 57 -10.25 12.54 -5.28
N ASP A 58 -9.24 13.34 -4.94
CA ASP A 58 -9.06 13.88 -3.60
C ASP A 58 -9.99 15.08 -3.41
N LEU A 59 -11.10 14.85 -2.69
CA LEU A 59 -12.08 15.89 -2.42
C LEU A 59 -11.60 16.91 -1.37
N ALA A 60 -10.58 16.57 -0.58
CA ALA A 60 -10.02 17.49 0.40
C ALA A 60 -9.17 18.59 -0.28
N ASP A 61 -8.48 18.29 -1.37
CA ASP A 61 -7.70 19.28 -2.12
C ASP A 61 -8.54 20.43 -2.69
N GLU A 62 -9.84 20.22 -2.93
CA GLU A 62 -10.73 21.26 -3.43
C GLU A 62 -11.00 22.35 -2.39
N VAL A 63 -10.88 22.03 -1.11
CA VAL A 63 -11.24 22.93 -0.01
C VAL A 63 -10.07 23.27 0.91
N TRP A 64 -9.00 22.48 0.91
CA TRP A 64 -7.81 22.67 1.74
C TRP A 64 -6.69 23.35 0.97
N THR A 65 -6.83 24.65 0.75
CA THR A 65 -5.94 25.45 -0.11
C THR A 65 -4.51 25.66 0.46
N ASP A 66 -4.34 25.49 1.75
CA ASP A 66 -3.05 25.59 2.47
C ASP A 66 -2.55 24.23 3.00
N ARG A 67 -2.94 23.15 2.34
CA ARG A 67 -2.51 21.80 2.69
C ARG A 67 -0.99 21.68 2.68
N PRO A 68 -0.36 21.22 3.78
CA PRO A 68 1.09 21.02 3.80
C PRO A 68 1.50 19.90 2.81
N ALA A 69 2.74 20.01 2.30
CA ALA A 69 3.33 18.92 1.53
C ALA A 69 3.44 17.65 2.39
N LEU A 70 3.54 16.50 1.72
CA LEU A 70 3.84 15.24 2.40
C LEU A 70 5.18 15.36 3.15
N PRO A 71 5.30 14.76 4.34
CA PRO A 71 6.59 14.62 5.02
C PRO A 71 7.60 13.95 4.08
N CYS A 72 8.83 14.44 4.10
CA CYS A 72 9.90 13.95 3.23
C CYS A 72 11.23 14.10 3.95
N HIS A 73 11.72 13.04 4.56
CA HIS A 73 12.95 13.04 5.34
C HIS A 73 13.94 12.02 4.79
N PRO A 74 15.26 12.33 4.77
CA PRO A 74 16.26 11.40 4.27
C PRO A 74 16.17 10.03 4.92
N VAL A 75 16.11 8.98 4.09
CA VAL A 75 16.11 7.59 4.56
C VAL A 75 17.46 7.24 5.17
N LEU A 76 17.44 6.62 6.32
CA LEU A 76 18.61 6.08 7.01
C LEU A 76 18.83 4.62 6.64
N VAL A 77 20.08 4.26 6.42
CA VAL A 77 20.53 2.86 6.26
C VAL A 77 21.41 2.53 7.46
N PRO A 78 20.86 1.89 8.51
CA PRO A 78 21.64 1.49 9.67
C PRO A 78 22.68 0.44 9.31
N ASP A 79 23.71 0.27 10.20
CA ASP A 79 24.73 -0.77 10.04
C ASP A 79 24.07 -2.16 9.94
N GLU A 80 24.47 -2.92 8.93
CA GLU A 80 23.92 -4.25 8.67
C GLU A 80 24.13 -5.22 9.86
N ALA A 81 25.17 -5.03 10.65
CA ALA A 81 25.42 -5.81 11.87
C ALA A 81 24.32 -5.68 12.94
N LEU A 82 23.45 -4.67 12.84
CA LEU A 82 22.31 -4.48 13.74
C LEU A 82 21.11 -5.36 13.38
N PHE A 83 21.14 -6.03 12.24
CA PHE A 83 20.05 -6.87 11.75
C PHE A 83 20.44 -8.35 11.81
N GLY A 84 19.52 -9.20 12.26
CA GLY A 84 19.74 -10.65 12.29
C GLY A 84 19.72 -11.31 10.90
N GLN A 85 19.14 -10.62 9.91
CA GLN A 85 19.06 -11.06 8.51
C GLN A 85 19.37 -9.89 7.58
N ASN A 86 20.13 -10.17 6.51
CA ASN A 86 20.34 -9.18 5.45
C ASN A 86 19.13 -9.11 4.49
N VAL A 87 19.12 -8.10 3.61
CA VAL A 87 18.01 -7.86 2.67
C VAL A 87 17.81 -9.02 1.69
N SER A 88 18.91 -9.65 1.22
CA SER A 88 18.81 -10.78 0.27
C SER A 88 18.12 -11.99 0.90
N GLU A 89 18.41 -12.29 2.16
CA GLU A 89 17.77 -13.38 2.91
C GLU A 89 16.28 -13.13 3.10
N LYS A 90 15.90 -11.89 3.43
CA LYS A 90 14.51 -11.48 3.60
C LYS A 90 13.73 -11.52 2.28
N LEU A 91 14.30 -10.98 1.21
CA LEU A 91 13.71 -11.06 -0.14
C LEU A 91 13.53 -12.50 -0.59
N ALA A 92 14.51 -13.37 -0.36
CA ALA A 92 14.40 -14.79 -0.68
C ALA A 92 13.28 -15.49 0.10
N ALA A 93 13.11 -15.17 1.39
CA ALA A 93 12.02 -15.71 2.22
C ALA A 93 10.64 -15.24 1.73
N VAL A 94 10.50 -13.95 1.40
CA VAL A 94 9.26 -13.38 0.84
C VAL A 94 8.93 -14.02 -0.52
N ARG A 95 9.91 -14.13 -1.43
CA ARG A 95 9.74 -14.75 -2.75
C ARG A 95 9.33 -16.23 -2.65
N LYS A 96 9.86 -16.94 -1.66
CA LYS A 96 9.45 -18.33 -1.39
C LYS A 96 7.98 -18.41 -0.98
N ASP A 97 7.49 -17.48 -0.17
CA ASP A 97 6.09 -17.42 0.23
C ASP A 97 5.19 -17.04 -0.95
N MET A 98 5.57 -16.04 -1.76
CA MET A 98 4.89 -15.71 -3.01
C MET A 98 4.72 -16.94 -3.90
N ALA A 99 5.80 -17.72 -4.08
CA ALA A 99 5.75 -18.95 -4.90
C ALA A 99 4.82 -20.01 -4.29
N ALA A 100 4.77 -20.13 -2.97
CA ALA A 100 3.86 -21.06 -2.27
C ALA A 100 2.38 -20.70 -2.48
N HIS A 101 2.07 -19.41 -2.66
CA HIS A 101 0.74 -18.91 -3.01
C HIS A 101 0.47 -18.90 -4.53
N GLY A 102 1.44 -19.28 -5.36
CA GLY A 102 1.32 -19.23 -6.82
C GLY A 102 1.38 -17.80 -7.38
N ALA A 103 1.86 -16.83 -6.60
CA ALA A 103 1.96 -15.44 -7.01
C ALA A 103 3.25 -15.15 -7.76
N SER A 104 3.13 -14.44 -8.89
CA SER A 104 4.26 -13.94 -9.69
C SER A 104 4.73 -12.57 -9.23
N GLY A 105 3.85 -11.78 -8.64
CA GLY A 105 4.12 -10.45 -8.08
C GLY A 105 3.57 -10.31 -6.67
N LEU A 106 4.12 -9.34 -5.93
CA LEU A 106 3.65 -8.93 -4.62
C LEU A 106 3.68 -7.40 -4.53
N PHE A 107 2.56 -6.78 -4.21
CA PHE A 107 2.49 -5.36 -3.94
C PHE A 107 2.42 -5.12 -2.43
N LEU A 108 3.33 -4.29 -1.92
CA LEU A 108 3.44 -3.92 -0.51
C LEU A 108 3.27 -2.41 -0.34
N SER A 109 2.41 -1.99 0.60
CA SER A 109 2.19 -0.60 1.00
C SER A 109 2.27 -0.36 2.51
N LYS A 110 2.46 -1.42 3.30
CA LYS A 110 2.63 -1.29 4.74
C LYS A 110 4.04 -0.84 5.08
N LEU A 111 4.17 0.39 5.58
CA LEU A 111 5.44 1.08 5.72
C LEU A 111 6.45 0.36 6.60
N ASP A 112 6.02 -0.19 7.74
CA ASP A 112 6.89 -0.93 8.65
C ASP A 112 7.40 -2.26 8.06
N ASP A 113 6.61 -2.89 7.18
CA ASP A 113 7.02 -4.07 6.42
C ASP A 113 8.15 -3.73 5.44
N LEU A 114 8.02 -2.61 4.74
CA LEU A 114 9.01 -2.12 3.79
C LEU A 114 10.33 -1.76 4.49
N MET A 115 10.24 -1.02 5.60
CA MET A 115 11.42 -0.67 6.40
C MET A 115 12.14 -1.91 6.94
N TRP A 116 11.37 -2.90 7.39
CA TRP A 116 11.93 -4.17 7.85
C TRP A 116 12.57 -4.96 6.70
N LEU A 117 11.86 -5.09 5.57
CA LEU A 117 12.30 -5.88 4.41
C LEU A 117 13.63 -5.36 3.86
N LEU A 118 13.74 -4.06 3.72
CA LEU A 118 14.89 -3.41 3.10
C LEU A 118 15.98 -2.97 4.09
N ASN A 119 15.83 -3.25 5.39
CA ASN A 119 16.77 -2.84 6.44
C ASN A 119 17.07 -1.33 6.47
N ILE A 120 16.04 -0.52 6.26
CA ILE A 120 16.13 0.94 6.26
C ILE A 120 15.21 1.55 7.31
N ARG A 121 15.35 2.84 7.57
CA ARG A 121 14.48 3.61 8.48
C ARG A 121 14.17 4.96 7.87
N GLY A 122 12.94 5.41 8.04
CA GLY A 122 12.49 6.75 7.68
C GLY A 122 12.16 7.60 8.92
N ALA A 123 11.65 8.81 8.68
CA ALA A 123 11.21 9.73 9.72
C ALA A 123 9.96 10.53 9.31
N ASP A 124 9.16 10.04 8.38
CA ASP A 124 7.99 10.75 7.85
C ASP A 124 6.78 10.69 8.76
N VAL A 125 6.73 9.71 9.64
CA VAL A 125 5.65 9.56 10.62
C VAL A 125 6.22 9.77 12.03
N GLU A 126 5.64 10.71 12.77
CA GLU A 126 6.07 11.02 14.13
C GLU A 126 6.04 9.77 15.02
N CYS A 127 7.11 9.55 15.79
CA CYS A 127 7.30 8.40 16.67
C CYS A 127 7.33 7.03 15.96
N ASN A 128 7.40 6.99 14.64
CA ASN A 128 7.49 5.75 13.86
C ASN A 128 8.62 5.85 12.81
N PRO A 129 9.63 4.97 12.83
CA PRO A 129 10.80 5.08 11.95
C PRO A 129 10.53 4.60 10.52
N VAL A 130 9.53 5.17 9.86
CA VAL A 130 9.09 4.79 8.51
C VAL A 130 9.16 5.95 7.52
N ALA A 131 9.38 5.62 6.23
CA ALA A 131 9.26 6.51 5.09
C ALA A 131 8.00 6.18 4.29
N LEU A 132 7.35 7.19 3.72
CA LEU A 132 6.20 7.01 2.85
C LEU A 132 6.64 6.31 1.55
N SER A 133 6.24 5.08 1.36
CA SER A 133 6.78 4.24 0.28
C SER A 133 5.84 3.14 -0.15
N TYR A 134 6.11 2.59 -1.34
CA TYR A 134 5.51 1.36 -1.85
C TYR A 134 6.60 0.44 -2.36
N ALA A 135 6.31 -0.85 -2.49
CA ALA A 135 7.17 -1.78 -3.23
C ALA A 135 6.34 -2.74 -4.09
N TYR A 136 6.92 -3.09 -5.23
CA TYR A 136 6.47 -4.19 -6.06
C TYR A 136 7.62 -5.18 -6.26
N LEU A 137 7.37 -6.42 -5.91
CA LEU A 137 8.33 -7.51 -6.01
C LEU A 137 7.89 -8.52 -7.06
N THR A 138 8.85 -9.03 -7.80
CA THR A 138 8.73 -10.27 -8.57
C THR A 138 9.73 -11.31 -8.03
N GLN A 139 9.79 -12.48 -8.66
CA GLN A 139 10.80 -13.48 -8.29
C GLN A 139 12.24 -12.98 -8.47
N ASP A 140 12.46 -12.03 -9.37
CA ASP A 140 13.79 -11.55 -9.74
C ASP A 140 14.02 -10.06 -9.44
N GLU A 141 12.97 -9.24 -9.42
CA GLU A 141 13.05 -7.79 -9.31
C GLU A 141 12.48 -7.28 -7.97
N CYS A 142 12.92 -6.10 -7.57
CA CYS A 142 12.38 -5.34 -6.44
C CYS A 142 12.35 -3.87 -6.83
N HIS A 143 11.15 -3.32 -7.01
CA HIS A 143 10.90 -1.92 -7.30
C HIS A 143 10.44 -1.23 -6.02
N PHE A 144 11.11 -0.16 -5.65
CA PHE A 144 10.84 0.58 -4.41
C PHE A 144 10.59 2.06 -4.73
N PHE A 145 9.43 2.54 -4.30
CA PHE A 145 8.93 3.89 -4.60
C PHE A 145 9.00 4.75 -3.34
N LEU A 146 9.72 5.88 -3.42
CA LEU A 146 9.88 6.84 -2.32
C LEU A 146 10.12 8.24 -2.88
N GLN A 147 9.91 9.27 -2.05
CA GLN A 147 10.07 10.66 -2.48
C GLN A 147 11.54 10.95 -2.80
N ASP A 148 11.81 11.77 -3.83
CA ASP A 148 13.17 12.09 -4.27
C ASP A 148 14.05 12.68 -3.16
N GLY A 149 13.47 13.51 -2.28
CA GLY A 149 14.19 14.11 -1.15
C GLY A 149 14.63 13.11 -0.06
N GLU A 150 14.11 11.87 -0.09
CA GLU A 150 14.47 10.79 0.83
C GLU A 150 15.69 10.00 0.34
N VAL A 151 16.02 10.12 -0.97
CA VAL A 151 17.05 9.32 -1.64
C VAL A 151 18.44 9.87 -1.38
N THR A 152 19.13 9.28 -0.39
CA THR A 152 20.52 9.59 -0.07
C THR A 152 21.50 8.77 -0.92
N ASP A 153 22.77 9.20 -1.03
CA ASP A 153 23.79 8.38 -1.72
C ASP A 153 24.07 7.06 -1.00
N VAL A 154 23.88 7.01 0.31
CA VAL A 154 23.96 5.77 1.10
C VAL A 154 22.83 4.83 0.71
N LEU A 155 21.60 5.35 0.56
CA LEU A 155 20.46 4.55 0.10
C LEU A 155 20.67 4.04 -1.32
N LYS A 156 21.20 4.87 -2.23
CA LYS A 156 21.53 4.44 -3.61
C LYS A 156 22.54 3.29 -3.62
N ALA A 157 23.59 3.40 -2.80
CA ALA A 157 24.59 2.32 -2.68
C ALA A 157 23.98 1.04 -2.09
N HIS A 158 23.11 1.17 -1.10
CA HIS A 158 22.36 0.06 -0.51
C HIS A 158 21.42 -0.60 -1.52
N ALA A 159 20.65 0.19 -2.26
CA ALA A 159 19.76 -0.29 -3.32
C ALA A 159 20.55 -1.03 -4.42
N ALA A 160 21.68 -0.47 -4.86
CA ALA A 160 22.54 -1.10 -5.84
C ALA A 160 23.11 -2.44 -5.34
N LYS A 161 23.52 -2.53 -4.06
CA LYS A 161 24.02 -3.76 -3.43
C LYS A 161 23.01 -4.90 -3.49
N TYR A 162 21.71 -4.59 -3.33
CA TYR A 162 20.62 -5.57 -3.26
C TYR A 162 19.75 -5.64 -4.51
N HIS A 163 20.17 -5.00 -5.61
CA HIS A 163 19.46 -4.98 -6.89
C HIS A 163 18.03 -4.44 -6.75
N ILE A 164 17.85 -3.38 -5.95
CA ILE A 164 16.59 -2.67 -5.76
C ILE A 164 16.56 -1.50 -6.74
N THR A 165 15.52 -1.40 -7.54
CA THR A 165 15.28 -0.25 -8.42
C THR A 165 14.48 0.79 -7.68
N LEU A 166 15.03 2.02 -7.56
CA LEU A 166 14.35 3.15 -6.93
C LEU A 166 13.52 3.91 -7.96
N HIS A 167 12.33 4.32 -7.57
CA HIS A 167 11.39 5.12 -8.36
C HIS A 167 10.82 6.28 -7.53
N PRO A 168 10.41 7.40 -8.16
CA PRO A 168 9.66 8.44 -7.47
C PRO A 168 8.34 7.92 -6.89
N TYR A 169 8.02 8.35 -5.68
CA TYR A 169 6.81 7.92 -4.94
C TYR A 169 5.53 8.17 -5.73
N GLU A 170 5.41 9.34 -6.34
CA GLU A 170 4.24 9.78 -7.10
C GLU A 170 4.02 8.98 -8.39
N GLU A 171 5.06 8.34 -8.93
CA GLU A 171 4.97 7.52 -10.14
C GLU A 171 4.43 6.10 -9.87
N ALA A 172 4.27 5.71 -8.60
CA ALA A 172 3.91 4.33 -8.25
C ALA A 172 2.63 3.83 -8.94
N ALA A 173 1.58 4.65 -9.00
CA ALA A 173 0.33 4.28 -9.65
C ALA A 173 0.48 4.14 -11.17
N GLU A 174 1.09 5.12 -11.84
CA GLU A 174 1.33 5.11 -13.29
C GLU A 174 2.26 3.95 -13.68
N TRP A 175 3.29 3.71 -12.87
CA TRP A 175 4.19 2.59 -13.08
C TRP A 175 3.45 1.25 -12.98
N MET A 176 2.59 1.07 -11.96
CA MET A 176 1.77 -0.14 -11.80
C MET A 176 0.74 -0.29 -12.93
N GLU A 177 0.25 0.80 -13.52
CA GLU A 177 -0.63 0.77 -14.69
C GLU A 177 0.08 0.35 -15.97
N SER A 178 1.41 0.57 -16.09
CA SER A 178 2.18 0.39 -17.32
C SER A 178 3.17 -0.77 -17.28
N CYS A 179 3.65 -1.19 -16.11
CA CYS A 179 4.64 -2.26 -15.97
C CYS A 179 4.15 -3.61 -16.52
N THR A 180 5.07 -4.50 -16.85
CA THR A 180 4.70 -5.86 -17.27
C THR A 180 4.36 -6.70 -16.05
N ILE A 181 3.11 -7.15 -15.97
CA ILE A 181 2.67 -8.11 -14.95
C ILE A 181 2.43 -9.45 -15.65
N THR A 182 3.08 -10.50 -15.18
CA THR A 182 2.91 -11.87 -15.67
C THR A 182 2.29 -12.73 -14.58
N GLY A 183 1.12 -13.32 -14.83
CA GLY A 183 0.42 -14.17 -13.85
C GLY A 183 -0.30 -13.37 -12.76
N SER A 184 -0.39 -13.93 -11.56
CA SER A 184 -1.14 -13.35 -10.44
C SER A 184 -0.28 -12.47 -9.54
N VAL A 185 -0.93 -11.49 -8.90
CA VAL A 185 -0.29 -10.57 -7.94
C VAL A 185 -0.92 -10.76 -6.56
N MET A 186 -0.07 -10.98 -5.56
CA MET A 186 -0.47 -11.05 -4.16
C MET A 186 -0.49 -9.66 -3.54
N CYS A 187 -1.49 -9.36 -2.73
CA CYS A 187 -1.52 -8.22 -1.83
C CYS A 187 -2.41 -8.51 -0.62
N ASP A 188 -2.21 -7.79 0.46
CA ASP A 188 -3.11 -7.81 1.62
C ASP A 188 -4.17 -6.72 1.46
N GLU A 189 -5.40 -7.10 1.15
CA GLU A 189 -6.52 -6.17 0.96
C GLU A 189 -6.80 -5.27 2.19
N GLY A 190 -6.40 -5.68 3.38
CA GLY A 190 -6.52 -4.86 4.58
C GLY A 190 -5.46 -3.77 4.71
N ASN A 191 -4.36 -3.89 3.95
CA ASN A 191 -3.22 -2.97 4.00
C ASN A 191 -2.98 -2.21 2.69
N VAL A 192 -3.64 -2.59 1.59
CA VAL A 192 -3.54 -1.91 0.29
C VAL A 192 -4.73 -0.97 0.12
N SER A 193 -4.50 0.21 -0.45
CA SER A 193 -5.58 1.16 -0.75
C SER A 193 -6.43 0.65 -1.91
N TYR A 194 -7.72 1.01 -1.87
CA TYR A 194 -8.68 0.64 -2.89
C TYR A 194 -8.25 1.08 -4.30
N ALA A 195 -7.64 2.26 -4.43
CA ALA A 195 -7.13 2.74 -5.72
C ALA A 195 -6.05 1.82 -6.29
N PHE A 196 -5.05 1.42 -5.51
CA PHE A 196 -4.01 0.49 -5.96
C PHE A 196 -4.58 -0.90 -6.25
N TYR A 197 -5.49 -1.39 -5.41
CA TYR A 197 -6.16 -2.66 -5.67
C TYR A 197 -6.87 -2.66 -7.02
N LYS A 198 -7.61 -1.61 -7.36
CA LYS A 198 -8.32 -1.50 -8.65
C LYS A 198 -7.34 -1.47 -9.84
N ILE A 199 -6.15 -0.90 -9.68
CA ILE A 199 -5.09 -0.99 -10.71
C ILE A 199 -4.66 -2.45 -10.87
N LEU A 200 -4.37 -3.16 -9.78
CA LEU A 200 -3.95 -4.56 -9.82
C LEU A 200 -5.04 -5.46 -10.41
N GLU A 201 -6.28 -5.34 -9.95
CA GLU A 201 -7.44 -6.13 -10.42
C GLU A 201 -7.68 -5.99 -11.93
N ASN A 202 -7.46 -4.79 -12.49
CA ASN A 202 -7.56 -4.53 -13.92
C ASN A 202 -6.43 -5.16 -14.75
N ARG A 203 -5.33 -5.59 -14.11
CA ARG A 203 -4.10 -6.00 -14.78
C ARG A 203 -3.75 -7.47 -14.58
N ALA A 204 -4.20 -8.07 -13.47
CA ALA A 204 -3.85 -9.43 -13.08
C ALA A 204 -4.94 -10.06 -12.21
N GLU A 205 -4.88 -11.37 -12.05
CA GLU A 205 -5.58 -12.04 -10.96
C GLU A 205 -4.95 -11.61 -9.63
N VAL A 206 -5.75 -11.09 -8.70
CA VAL A 206 -5.28 -10.68 -7.38
C VAL A 206 -5.50 -11.80 -6.37
N ILE A 207 -4.45 -12.14 -5.63
CA ILE A 207 -4.49 -13.10 -4.52
C ILE A 207 -4.50 -12.30 -3.21
N ASP A 208 -5.64 -12.30 -2.50
CA ASP A 208 -5.69 -11.74 -1.12
C ASP A 208 -5.00 -12.70 -0.16
N ALA A 209 -3.89 -12.24 0.40
CA ALA A 209 -3.16 -12.96 1.43
C ALA A 209 -2.43 -11.98 2.35
N ALA A 210 -2.25 -12.36 3.61
CA ALA A 210 -1.46 -11.58 4.55
C ALA A 210 -0.03 -11.36 4.01
N ASN A 211 0.53 -10.18 4.24
CA ASN A 211 1.91 -9.89 3.81
C ASN A 211 2.88 -10.91 4.40
N PRO A 212 3.74 -11.55 3.59
CA PRO A 212 4.73 -12.54 4.08
C PRO A 212 5.66 -11.96 5.16
N THR A 213 5.87 -10.65 5.12
CA THR A 213 6.67 -9.88 6.07
C THR A 213 6.11 -9.89 7.50
N GLU A 214 4.80 -10.05 7.67
CA GLU A 214 4.13 -10.02 8.98
C GLU A 214 4.69 -11.07 9.96
N LEU A 215 4.74 -12.32 9.54
CA LEU A 215 5.26 -13.41 10.36
C LEU A 215 6.78 -13.35 10.48
N LEU A 216 7.47 -13.01 9.40
CA LEU A 216 8.94 -12.95 9.38
C LEU A 216 9.49 -11.88 10.32
N LYS A 217 8.89 -10.66 10.34
CA LYS A 217 9.33 -9.60 11.26
C LYS A 217 8.96 -9.84 12.73
N ALA A 218 8.06 -10.77 13.01
CA ALA A 218 7.73 -11.17 14.38
C ALA A 218 8.85 -11.98 15.05
N VAL A 219 9.72 -12.62 14.27
CA VAL A 219 10.91 -13.31 14.78
C VAL A 219 11.92 -12.26 15.20
N LYS A 220 12.20 -12.18 16.49
CA LYS A 220 13.18 -11.25 17.07
C LYS A 220 14.53 -11.90 17.23
N ASN A 221 15.59 -11.10 17.14
CA ASN A 221 16.97 -11.52 17.38
C ASN A 221 17.23 -11.72 18.87
#